data_08c5a96c295d7b4c76660ec2d5030d59
#
_entry.id   08c5a96c295d7b4c76660ec2d5030d59
#
_cell.length_a   1.000
_cell.length_b   1.000
_cell.length_c   1.000
_cell.angle_alpha   90.00
_cell.angle_beta   90.00
_cell.angle_gamma   90.00
#
_symmetry.space_group_name_H-M   'P 1'
#
loop_
_entity.id
_entity.type
_entity.pdbx_description
1 polymer ?
#
loop_
_entity_poly.entity_id
_entity_poly.type
_entity_poly.pdbx_seq_one_letter_code
_entity_poly.pdbx_strand_id
1 'polypeptide(L)'
;MAVSQIDLNCFDSDATPFATFQSHNQKVVFNRKGIFLTYLKTRNEKYTAQKWRLLWSRDKGRTFEVLYESTNATNPAPLETDEDDNLYLIYPDFTDGNSYFMKFAAEDEYADPKTYVIPKSSGGKISMFYDEKRQLFYYFSNNGTLNLIDRSGNIVFSSKIIVPGKISSCEYPFIKVDTDGIVHAAWTTDMFGTFHYMSIQYMRSDNGGVSWRTMDGRSLLLPVISDHEGASDMITTEEELEYNTWLSDFTEADGKLHFAYRASPHPDYKVAMDDFFNGYQHYIRYDKKTGQKDFEIMGDHGGKEIKIAGFDGFFAKKDTSLYYISKQGLHIACIVSHDNGLNWQDHSISDDTALSTRSIYAIGGCRKITGDGYIIGSFTKRPQDIMDMFGISNAVFIRIKI
;
A
#
# COMPACT_ATOMS: atom_id res chain seq x y z
N MET A 1 -27.74 -1.08 12.73
CA MET A 1 -26.87 -1.49 13.86
C MET A 1 -26.11 -0.26 14.32
N ALA A 2 -25.76 -0.14 15.61
CA ALA A 2 -24.89 0.99 16.02
C ALA A 2 -23.49 0.77 15.42
N VAL A 3 -22.93 1.84 14.82
CA VAL A 3 -21.57 1.83 14.28
C VAL A 3 -20.60 1.66 15.46
N SER A 4 -19.68 0.71 15.38
CA SER A 4 -18.69 0.48 16.44
C SER A 4 -17.56 1.50 16.36
N GLN A 5 -16.88 1.72 17.47
CA GLN A 5 -15.75 2.64 17.53
C GLN A 5 -14.45 1.96 17.07
N ILE A 6 -13.60 2.69 16.39
CA ILE A 6 -12.25 2.28 16.02
C ILE A 6 -11.28 2.64 17.14
N ASP A 7 -10.48 1.69 17.58
CA ASP A 7 -9.40 1.92 18.54
C ASP A 7 -8.19 2.55 17.85
N LEU A 8 -7.75 3.70 18.33
CA LEU A 8 -6.56 4.41 17.87
C LEU A 8 -5.53 4.52 18.98
N ASN A 9 -4.27 4.20 18.69
CA ASN A 9 -3.17 4.33 19.62
C ASN A 9 -2.00 5.10 19.00
N CYS A 10 -1.67 6.26 19.53
CA CYS A 10 -0.47 7.00 19.15
C CYS A 10 0.76 6.32 19.73
N PHE A 11 1.55 5.66 18.89
CA PHE A 11 2.76 4.95 19.33
C PHE A 11 4.04 5.80 19.23
N ASP A 12 4.02 6.90 18.48
CA ASP A 12 5.09 7.90 18.45
C ASP A 12 4.50 9.29 18.17
N SER A 13 4.70 10.22 19.10
CA SER A 13 4.24 11.62 18.98
C SER A 13 5.29 12.56 18.42
N ASP A 14 6.44 12.03 17.99
CA ASP A 14 7.57 12.75 17.44
C ASP A 14 8.08 12.07 16.17
N ALA A 15 7.15 11.63 15.33
CA ALA A 15 7.44 11.03 14.03
C ALA A 15 7.57 12.09 12.93
N THR A 16 8.03 11.70 11.75
CA THR A 16 8.06 12.58 10.57
C THR A 16 6.65 12.76 9.96
N PRO A 17 6.39 13.83 9.18
CA PRO A 17 5.11 14.02 8.49
C PRO A 17 4.74 12.93 7.48
N PHE A 18 5.70 12.11 7.08
CA PHE A 18 5.55 10.98 6.16
C PHE A 18 5.79 9.63 6.85
N ALA A 19 5.54 9.55 8.16
CA ALA A 19 5.91 8.39 8.97
C ALA A 19 5.41 7.05 8.42
N THR A 20 4.21 7.01 7.83
CA THR A 20 3.60 5.80 7.25
C THR A 20 3.49 5.86 5.73
N PHE A 21 4.26 6.73 5.05
CA PHE A 21 4.20 6.95 3.61
C PHE A 21 4.32 5.67 2.79
N GLN A 22 3.83 5.73 1.54
CA GLN A 22 3.51 4.59 0.68
C GLN A 22 2.47 3.70 1.35
N SER A 23 1.24 4.22 1.45
CA SER A 23 0.06 3.54 2.03
C SER A 23 -0.16 2.14 1.46
N HIS A 24 0.15 1.93 0.16
CA HIS A 24 0.02 0.66 -0.53
C HIS A 24 0.94 -0.45 0.01
N ASN A 25 1.99 -0.10 0.75
CA ASN A 25 2.88 -1.09 1.34
C ASN A 25 2.36 -1.56 2.69
N GLN A 26 2.36 -2.87 2.90
CA GLN A 26 2.11 -3.44 4.21
C GLN A 26 3.26 -3.09 5.16
N LYS A 27 2.96 -2.32 6.20
CA LYS A 27 3.91 -1.91 7.25
C LYS A 27 3.55 -2.44 8.62
N VAL A 28 2.40 -3.09 8.72
CA VAL A 28 1.91 -3.72 9.94
C VAL A 28 1.67 -5.19 9.67
N VAL A 29 2.23 -6.06 10.48
CA VAL A 29 2.01 -7.51 10.45
C VAL A 29 1.79 -8.04 11.86
N PHE A 30 1.24 -9.23 11.97
CA PHE A 30 1.18 -9.96 13.22
C PHE A 30 1.57 -11.43 13.00
N ASN A 31 2.09 -12.04 14.04
CA ASN A 31 2.36 -13.46 14.13
C ASN A 31 2.06 -13.95 15.57
N ARG A 32 2.46 -15.17 15.92
CA ARG A 32 2.23 -15.74 17.26
C ARG A 32 2.97 -14.99 18.39
N LYS A 33 4.01 -14.21 18.05
CA LYS A 33 4.81 -13.44 19.02
C LYS A 33 4.25 -12.05 19.30
N GLY A 34 3.38 -11.52 18.41
CA GLY A 34 2.79 -10.19 18.59
C GLY A 34 2.51 -9.44 17.29
N ILE A 35 2.41 -8.12 17.42
CA ILE A 35 2.22 -7.20 16.31
C ILE A 35 3.51 -6.44 16.06
N PHE A 36 3.87 -6.31 14.79
CA PHE A 36 5.07 -5.60 14.35
C PHE A 36 4.68 -4.52 13.35
N LEU A 37 5.39 -3.39 13.41
CA LEU A 37 5.18 -2.31 12.45
C LEU A 37 6.48 -1.55 12.13
N THR A 38 6.52 -1.00 10.92
CA THR A 38 7.60 -0.11 10.47
C THR A 38 7.06 1.30 10.24
N TYR A 39 7.88 2.31 10.51
CA TYR A 39 7.56 3.71 10.25
C TYR A 39 8.83 4.56 10.15
N LEU A 40 8.69 5.81 9.69
CA LEU A 40 9.80 6.76 9.65
C LEU A 40 9.87 7.62 10.90
N LYS A 41 11.09 7.77 11.40
CA LYS A 41 11.48 8.67 12.48
C LYS A 41 12.53 9.66 11.95
N THR A 42 12.56 10.87 12.51
CA THR A 42 13.66 11.78 12.24
C THR A 42 14.97 11.27 12.84
N ARG A 43 16.09 11.60 12.19
CA ARG A 43 17.45 11.36 12.70
C ARG A 43 18.02 12.54 13.44
N ASN A 44 17.47 13.73 13.27
CA ASN A 44 18.00 14.97 13.82
C ASN A 44 16.88 15.91 14.24
N GLU A 45 17.21 16.86 15.09
CA GLU A 45 16.29 17.88 15.63
C GLU A 45 15.70 18.81 14.55
N LYS A 46 16.32 18.88 13.37
CA LYS A 46 15.86 19.71 12.24
C LYS A 46 14.93 18.96 11.30
N TYR A 47 14.64 17.67 11.54
CA TYR A 47 13.83 16.80 10.69
C TYR A 47 14.27 16.70 9.23
N THR A 48 15.55 16.98 8.95
CA THR A 48 16.12 16.96 7.58
C THR A 48 16.66 15.61 7.15
N ALA A 49 16.70 14.63 8.04
CA ALA A 49 17.13 13.26 7.78
C ALA A 49 16.24 12.26 8.51
N GLN A 50 16.04 11.11 7.90
CA GLN A 50 15.11 10.09 8.36
C GLN A 50 15.81 8.75 8.57
N LYS A 51 15.19 7.91 9.40
CA LYS A 51 15.47 6.49 9.60
C LYS A 51 14.15 5.75 9.69
N TRP A 52 14.10 4.48 9.34
CA TRP A 52 12.97 3.65 9.67
C TRP A 52 13.22 2.92 10.98
N ARG A 53 12.14 2.67 11.70
CA ARG A 53 12.10 1.84 12.90
C ARG A 53 11.21 0.63 12.68
N LEU A 54 11.61 -0.51 13.24
CA LEU A 54 10.76 -1.67 13.44
C LEU A 54 10.37 -1.70 14.92
N LEU A 55 9.07 -1.74 15.17
CA LEU A 55 8.50 -1.85 16.52
C LEU A 55 7.85 -3.20 16.74
N TRP A 56 7.79 -3.61 17.98
CA TRP A 56 7.12 -4.82 18.45
C TRP A 56 6.13 -4.50 19.57
N SER A 57 4.93 -5.05 19.49
CA SER A 57 3.91 -5.04 20.54
C SER A 57 3.57 -6.46 20.94
N ARG A 58 3.74 -6.77 22.21
CA ARG A 58 3.36 -8.06 22.82
C ARG A 58 1.97 -8.05 23.45
N ASP A 59 1.32 -6.89 23.49
CA ASP A 59 0.05 -6.63 24.18
C ASP A 59 -1.10 -6.19 23.24
N LYS A 60 -1.07 -6.69 21.99
CA LYS A 60 -2.08 -6.44 20.95
C LYS A 60 -2.16 -4.97 20.50
N GLY A 61 -1.03 -4.28 20.45
CA GLY A 61 -0.93 -2.90 19.95
C GLY A 61 -1.23 -1.83 21.01
N ARG A 62 -1.24 -2.18 22.32
CA ARG A 62 -1.42 -1.19 23.39
C ARG A 62 -0.12 -0.43 23.67
N THR A 63 0.99 -1.15 23.67
CA THR A 63 2.34 -0.56 23.80
C THR A 63 3.27 -1.11 22.72
N PHE A 64 4.27 -0.33 22.34
CA PHE A 64 5.26 -0.69 21.34
C PHE A 64 6.67 -0.43 21.87
N GLU A 65 7.57 -1.37 21.66
CA GLU A 65 9.00 -1.23 21.93
C GLU A 65 9.80 -1.20 20.62
N VAL A 66 10.90 -0.46 20.58
CA VAL A 66 11.79 -0.42 19.42
C VAL A 66 12.60 -1.72 19.36
N LEU A 67 12.39 -2.49 18.33
CA LEU A 67 13.12 -3.73 18.07
C LEU A 67 14.38 -3.46 17.24
N TYR A 68 14.28 -2.60 16.24
CA TYR A 68 15.41 -2.26 15.36
C TYR A 68 15.26 -0.83 14.82
N GLU A 69 16.39 -0.21 14.52
CA GLU A 69 16.47 1.13 13.96
C GLU A 69 17.54 1.19 12.87
N SER A 70 17.17 1.68 11.68
CA SER A 70 18.13 1.88 10.60
C SER A 70 18.97 3.15 10.81
N THR A 71 20.06 3.23 10.09
CA THR A 71 20.91 4.44 10.07
C THR A 71 20.40 5.48 9.08
N ASN A 72 19.65 5.07 8.05
CA ASN A 72 19.17 5.91 6.97
C ASN A 72 17.86 5.35 6.40
N ALA A 73 16.99 6.21 5.88
CA ALA A 73 15.78 5.81 5.17
C ALA A 73 15.26 6.92 4.28
N THR A 74 14.60 6.53 3.20
CA THR A 74 13.76 7.41 2.38
C THR A 74 12.28 7.14 2.60
N ASN A 75 11.92 5.88 2.87
CA ASN A 75 10.56 5.42 3.08
C ASN A 75 10.52 4.38 4.19
N PRO A 76 9.35 4.17 4.84
CA PRO A 76 9.19 3.03 5.76
C PRO A 76 9.32 1.74 4.97
N ALA A 77 10.04 0.77 5.54
CA ALA A 77 10.22 -0.53 4.90
C ALA A 77 8.90 -1.32 4.91
N PRO A 78 8.46 -1.91 3.79
CA PRO A 78 7.41 -2.92 3.80
C PRO A 78 7.82 -4.12 4.64
N LEU A 79 6.86 -4.74 5.32
CA LEU A 79 7.07 -5.79 6.31
C LEU A 79 6.22 -7.01 6.00
N GLU A 80 6.82 -8.19 6.09
CA GLU A 80 6.17 -9.49 5.95
C GLU A 80 6.54 -10.42 7.10
N THR A 81 5.74 -11.47 7.29
CA THR A 81 6.04 -12.54 8.24
C THR A 81 5.72 -13.90 7.59
N ASP A 82 6.52 -14.92 7.92
CA ASP A 82 6.31 -16.28 7.47
C ASP A 82 5.60 -17.16 8.52
N GLU A 83 5.37 -18.42 8.18
CA GLU A 83 4.73 -19.42 9.04
C GLU A 83 5.59 -19.85 10.25
N ASP A 84 6.89 -19.54 10.22
CA ASP A 84 7.84 -19.76 11.33
C ASP A 84 7.97 -18.52 12.23
N ASP A 85 7.09 -17.51 12.04
CA ASP A 85 7.09 -16.22 12.74
C ASP A 85 8.29 -15.31 12.47
N ASN A 86 9.15 -15.64 11.49
CA ASN A 86 10.22 -14.73 11.11
C ASN A 86 9.65 -13.46 10.47
N LEU A 87 10.37 -12.35 10.63
CA LEU A 87 10.03 -11.09 9.97
C LEU A 87 10.99 -10.83 8.82
N TYR A 88 10.45 -10.24 7.77
CA TYR A 88 11.19 -9.84 6.60
C TYR A 88 10.81 -8.43 6.19
N LEU A 89 11.80 -7.64 5.86
CA LEU A 89 11.60 -6.30 5.32
C LEU A 89 12.58 -6.00 4.20
N ILE A 90 12.23 -5.02 3.37
CA ILE A 90 13.13 -4.54 2.32
C ILE A 90 13.11 -3.01 2.30
N TYR A 91 14.27 -2.43 2.04
CA TYR A 91 14.38 -0.98 1.86
C TYR A 91 15.44 -0.64 0.80
N PRO A 92 15.20 0.39 -0.02
CA PRO A 92 16.18 0.89 -0.97
C PRO A 92 17.20 1.80 -0.28
N ASP A 93 18.44 1.78 -0.75
CA ASP A 93 19.45 2.77 -0.44
C ASP A 93 19.89 3.47 -1.74
N PHE A 94 19.62 4.78 -1.82
CA PHE A 94 19.98 5.57 -3.00
C PHE A 94 21.45 5.94 -3.07
N THR A 95 22.19 5.75 -1.99
CA THR A 95 23.62 6.10 -1.97
C THR A 95 24.47 5.11 -2.77
N ASP A 96 24.03 3.86 -2.86
CA ASP A 96 24.72 2.80 -3.58
C ASP A 96 23.90 2.14 -4.70
N GLY A 97 22.61 2.52 -4.84
CA GLY A 97 21.72 2.01 -5.87
C GLY A 97 21.18 0.61 -5.63
N ASN A 98 21.35 0.06 -4.44
CA ASN A 98 20.89 -1.26 -4.05
C ASN A 98 19.62 -1.21 -3.18
N SER A 99 18.99 -2.35 -3.00
CA SER A 99 18.04 -2.57 -1.93
C SER A 99 18.55 -3.62 -0.97
N TYR A 100 18.10 -3.56 0.26
CA TYR A 100 18.54 -4.45 1.33
C TYR A 100 17.35 -5.25 1.84
N PHE A 101 17.42 -6.56 1.69
CA PHE A 101 16.45 -7.50 2.22
C PHE A 101 16.95 -8.01 3.57
N MET A 102 16.14 -7.86 4.61
CA MET A 102 16.52 -8.25 5.97
C MET A 102 15.58 -9.32 6.49
N LYS A 103 16.17 -10.32 7.17
CA LYS A 103 15.48 -11.38 7.90
C LYS A 103 15.77 -11.25 9.38
N PHE A 104 14.73 -11.18 10.19
CA PHE A 104 14.74 -11.22 11.65
C PHE A 104 14.20 -12.59 12.09
N ALA A 105 15.02 -13.42 12.70
CA ALA A 105 14.62 -14.76 13.11
C ALA A 105 13.82 -14.73 14.42
N ALA A 106 12.69 -15.43 14.45
CA ALA A 106 11.85 -15.52 15.64
C ALA A 106 12.48 -16.35 16.76
N GLU A 107 13.34 -17.31 16.42
CA GLU A 107 14.10 -18.14 17.36
C GLU A 107 15.12 -17.31 18.18
N ASP A 108 15.64 -16.24 17.58
CA ASP A 108 16.59 -15.30 18.22
C ASP A 108 15.88 -14.08 18.82
N GLU A 109 14.57 -14.16 19.05
CA GLU A 109 13.72 -13.00 19.46
C GLU A 109 13.93 -11.76 18.59
N TYR A 110 14.18 -11.98 17.29
CA TYR A 110 14.41 -10.96 16.28
C TYR A 110 15.69 -10.12 16.45
N ALA A 111 16.62 -10.56 17.31
CA ALA A 111 17.94 -9.94 17.42
C ALA A 111 18.81 -10.26 16.18
N ASP A 112 19.81 -9.42 15.93
CA ASP A 112 20.86 -9.61 14.94
C ASP A 112 20.38 -10.05 13.53
N PRO A 113 19.58 -9.19 12.84
CA PRO A 113 19.02 -9.55 11.55
C PRO A 113 20.07 -9.82 10.49
N LYS A 114 19.82 -10.84 9.65
CA LYS A 114 20.62 -11.11 8.47
C LYS A 114 20.21 -10.16 7.35
N THR A 115 21.19 -9.53 6.70
CA THR A 115 20.98 -8.57 5.61
C THR A 115 21.55 -9.13 4.31
N TYR A 116 20.74 -9.05 3.23
CA TYR A 116 21.10 -9.50 1.90
C TYR A 116 20.96 -8.35 0.91
N VAL A 117 21.92 -8.23 0.00
CA VAL A 117 21.94 -7.15 -1.01
C VAL A 117 21.18 -7.57 -2.26
N ILE A 118 20.27 -6.74 -2.71
CA ILE A 118 19.59 -6.84 -4.00
C ILE A 118 20.18 -5.78 -4.92
N PRO A 119 21.12 -6.15 -5.80
CA PRO A 119 21.90 -5.20 -6.56
C PRO A 119 21.05 -4.44 -7.60
N LYS A 120 21.35 -3.16 -7.80
CA LYS A 120 20.75 -2.29 -8.83
C LYS A 120 19.22 -2.26 -8.79
N SER A 121 18.64 -2.39 -7.62
CA SER A 121 17.20 -2.52 -7.41
C SER A 121 16.58 -1.36 -6.63
N SER A 122 17.37 -0.35 -6.25
CA SER A 122 16.84 0.80 -5.55
C SER A 122 15.82 1.53 -6.43
N GLY A 123 14.67 1.79 -5.86
CA GLY A 123 13.61 2.60 -6.44
C GLY A 123 12.96 3.44 -5.34
N GLY A 124 12.51 4.65 -5.69
CA GLY A 124 11.87 5.56 -4.73
C GLY A 124 10.55 5.03 -4.18
N LYS A 125 9.91 4.17 -4.94
CA LYS A 125 8.65 3.50 -4.59
C LYS A 125 8.80 2.01 -4.81
N ILE A 126 8.34 1.24 -3.86
CA ILE A 126 8.53 -0.22 -3.84
C ILE A 126 7.28 -0.90 -3.33
N SER A 127 7.14 -2.19 -3.63
CA SER A 127 6.14 -3.07 -3.05
C SER A 127 6.76 -4.44 -2.78
N MET A 128 6.34 -5.07 -1.69
CA MET A 128 6.75 -6.43 -1.34
C MET A 128 5.52 -7.27 -0.96
N PHE A 129 5.55 -8.54 -1.36
CA PHE A 129 4.52 -9.51 -1.01
C PHE A 129 5.15 -10.88 -0.77
N TYR A 130 4.80 -11.54 0.32
CA TYR A 130 5.19 -12.91 0.61
C TYR A 130 4.13 -13.90 0.13
N ASP A 131 4.52 -14.80 -0.78
CA ASP A 131 3.71 -15.93 -1.22
C ASP A 131 4.06 -17.17 -0.39
N GLU A 132 3.19 -17.50 0.57
CA GLU A 132 3.37 -18.65 1.46
C GLU A 132 3.43 -20.00 0.72
N LYS A 133 2.69 -20.15 -0.40
CA LYS A 133 2.66 -21.39 -1.16
C LYS A 133 3.98 -21.68 -1.86
N ARG A 134 4.60 -20.63 -2.41
CA ARG A 134 5.88 -20.73 -3.11
C ARG A 134 7.07 -20.47 -2.20
N GLN A 135 6.85 -19.94 -1.00
CA GLN A 135 7.87 -19.45 -0.06
C GLN A 135 8.82 -18.43 -0.69
N LEU A 136 8.24 -17.49 -1.47
CA LEU A 136 8.95 -16.47 -2.20
C LEU A 136 8.42 -15.08 -1.87
N PHE A 137 9.32 -14.12 -1.81
CA PHE A 137 9.01 -12.71 -1.73
C PHE A 137 9.05 -12.12 -3.14
N TYR A 138 7.96 -11.48 -3.53
CA TYR A 138 7.87 -10.67 -4.74
C TYR A 138 8.25 -9.25 -4.37
N TYR A 139 9.37 -8.77 -4.89
CA TYR A 139 9.84 -7.41 -4.70
C TYR A 139 9.74 -6.65 -6.02
N PHE A 140 8.87 -5.67 -6.08
CA PHE A 140 8.60 -4.85 -7.25
C PHE A 140 8.91 -3.38 -6.95
N SER A 141 9.76 -2.76 -7.76
CA SER A 141 10.15 -1.35 -7.60
C SER A 141 9.74 -0.51 -8.79
N ASN A 142 9.59 0.81 -8.59
CA ASN A 142 9.16 1.73 -9.64
C ASN A 142 10.20 1.92 -10.76
N ASN A 143 11.40 1.36 -10.63
CA ASN A 143 12.28 1.21 -11.78
C ASN A 143 11.76 0.13 -12.77
N GLY A 144 10.66 -0.56 -12.47
CA GLY A 144 10.01 -1.55 -13.31
C GLY A 144 10.61 -2.95 -13.23
N THR A 145 11.45 -3.23 -12.24
CA THR A 145 12.05 -4.56 -12.01
C THR A 145 11.29 -5.34 -10.96
N LEU A 146 10.97 -6.59 -11.28
CA LEU A 146 10.46 -7.59 -10.35
C LEU A 146 11.59 -8.54 -9.98
N ASN A 147 11.84 -8.72 -8.69
CA ASN A 147 12.74 -9.72 -8.13
C ASN A 147 11.92 -10.71 -7.29
N LEU A 148 12.22 -12.00 -7.43
CA LEU A 148 11.73 -13.04 -6.55
C LEU A 148 12.88 -13.49 -5.65
N ILE A 149 12.63 -13.45 -4.34
CA ILE A 149 13.65 -13.67 -3.31
C ILE A 149 13.17 -14.84 -2.44
N ASP A 150 14.02 -15.80 -2.18
CA ASP A 150 13.70 -16.89 -1.26
C ASP A 150 13.87 -16.46 0.22
N ARG A 151 13.44 -17.32 1.15
CA ARG A 151 13.55 -17.07 2.61
C ARG A 151 15.00 -17.01 3.12
N SER A 152 15.96 -17.39 2.29
CA SER A 152 17.40 -17.32 2.58
C SER A 152 18.06 -16.07 1.96
N GLY A 153 17.27 -15.21 1.32
CA GLY A 153 17.75 -13.95 0.72
C GLY A 153 18.36 -14.12 -0.68
N ASN A 154 18.26 -15.30 -1.30
CA ASN A 154 18.75 -15.50 -2.66
C ASN A 154 17.73 -14.97 -3.68
N ILE A 155 18.19 -14.25 -4.69
CA ILE A 155 17.38 -13.86 -5.84
C ILE A 155 17.26 -15.09 -6.76
N VAL A 156 16.05 -15.67 -6.82
CA VAL A 156 15.78 -16.85 -7.65
C VAL A 156 15.29 -16.48 -9.06
N PHE A 157 14.80 -15.26 -9.22
CA PHE A 157 14.37 -14.73 -10.52
C PHE A 157 14.43 -13.19 -10.49
N SER A 158 14.78 -12.58 -11.61
CA SER A 158 14.79 -11.13 -11.80
C SER A 158 14.40 -10.80 -13.24
N SER A 159 13.45 -9.89 -13.42
CA SER A 159 13.00 -9.46 -14.75
C SER A 159 12.61 -7.99 -14.74
N LYS A 160 12.97 -7.30 -15.82
CA LYS A 160 12.45 -6.00 -16.16
C LYS A 160 11.07 -6.18 -16.78
N ILE A 161 10.00 -5.90 -16.05
CA ILE A 161 8.63 -6.10 -16.52
C ILE A 161 7.97 -4.83 -17.03
N ILE A 162 8.49 -3.66 -16.63
CA ILE A 162 8.01 -2.34 -17.09
C ILE A 162 9.20 -1.47 -17.51
N VAL A 163 9.02 -0.69 -18.57
CA VAL A 163 9.93 0.39 -18.99
C VAL A 163 9.17 1.71 -19.03
N PRO A 164 9.85 2.83 -18.83
CA PRO A 164 9.23 4.14 -18.99
C PRO A 164 8.64 4.34 -20.40
N GLY A 165 7.54 5.08 -20.48
CA GLY A 165 7.04 5.64 -21.72
C GLY A 165 7.88 6.86 -22.18
N LYS A 166 7.41 7.54 -23.22
CA LYS A 166 8.09 8.73 -23.75
C LYS A 166 8.07 9.89 -22.77
N ILE A 167 6.99 10.04 -22.04
CA ILE A 167 6.73 11.17 -21.14
C ILE A 167 6.39 10.71 -19.70
N SER A 168 6.43 9.43 -19.41
CA SER A 168 5.90 8.87 -18.17
C SER A 168 6.75 7.74 -17.60
N SER A 169 6.58 7.48 -16.32
CA SER A 169 7.21 6.38 -15.60
C SER A 169 6.23 5.63 -14.70
N CYS A 170 6.63 4.44 -14.29
CA CYS A 170 5.95 3.68 -13.24
C CYS A 170 6.18 4.35 -11.89
N GLU A 171 5.09 4.66 -11.19
CA GLU A 171 5.10 5.13 -9.81
C GLU A 171 4.17 4.27 -8.96
N TYR A 172 4.41 4.22 -7.66
CA TYR A 172 3.60 3.47 -6.68
C TYR A 172 3.23 2.05 -7.15
N PRO A 173 4.25 1.19 -7.35
CA PRO A 173 4.03 -0.18 -7.78
C PRO A 173 3.33 -0.99 -6.69
N PHE A 174 2.37 -1.81 -7.08
CA PHE A 174 1.71 -2.80 -6.24
C PHE A 174 2.03 -4.20 -6.77
N ILE A 175 2.31 -5.13 -5.88
CA ILE A 175 2.43 -6.54 -6.17
C ILE A 175 1.62 -7.34 -5.15
N LYS A 176 0.78 -8.26 -5.61
CA LYS A 176 -0.02 -9.16 -4.75
C LYS A 176 -0.10 -10.54 -5.39
N VAL A 177 -0.25 -11.56 -4.56
CA VAL A 177 -0.53 -12.93 -5.02
C VAL A 177 -1.84 -13.36 -4.38
N ASP A 178 -2.77 -13.84 -5.19
CA ASP A 178 -4.06 -14.32 -4.72
C ASP A 178 -4.03 -15.77 -4.23
N THR A 179 -5.16 -16.27 -3.75
CA THR A 179 -5.29 -17.63 -3.23
C THR A 179 -5.10 -18.71 -4.30
N ASP A 180 -5.33 -18.39 -5.58
CA ASP A 180 -5.08 -19.29 -6.71
C ASP A 180 -3.62 -19.29 -7.15
N GLY A 181 -2.81 -18.39 -6.58
CA GLY A 181 -1.40 -18.21 -6.91
C GLY A 181 -1.16 -17.34 -8.14
N ILE A 182 -2.17 -16.60 -8.59
CA ILE A 182 -2.02 -15.59 -9.64
C ILE A 182 -1.31 -14.38 -9.04
N VAL A 183 -0.28 -13.90 -9.73
CA VAL A 183 0.45 -12.69 -9.38
C VAL A 183 -0.21 -11.51 -10.09
N HIS A 184 -0.53 -10.48 -9.34
CA HIS A 184 -1.14 -9.25 -9.81
C HIS A 184 -0.16 -8.10 -9.63
N ALA A 185 0.10 -7.35 -10.69
CA ALA A 185 0.87 -6.12 -10.65
C ALA A 185 0.00 -4.95 -11.09
N ALA A 186 0.00 -3.88 -10.31
CA ALA A 186 -0.64 -2.62 -10.67
C ALA A 186 0.29 -1.45 -10.33
N TRP A 187 0.13 -0.34 -10.99
CA TRP A 187 0.92 0.86 -10.71
C TRP A 187 0.20 2.12 -11.17
N THR A 188 0.55 3.23 -10.54
CA THR A 188 0.17 4.55 -11.01
C THR A 188 1.23 5.05 -12.00
N THR A 189 0.83 5.72 -13.06
CA THR A 189 1.73 6.31 -14.05
C THR A 189 1.96 7.79 -13.72
N ASP A 190 3.20 8.22 -13.63
CA ASP A 190 3.58 9.63 -13.41
C ASP A 190 4.17 10.23 -14.69
N MET A 191 3.71 11.43 -15.07
CA MET A 191 4.31 12.22 -16.13
C MET A 191 5.60 12.85 -15.62
N PHE A 192 6.73 12.59 -16.28
CA PHE A 192 8.06 13.02 -15.84
C PHE A 192 8.14 14.48 -15.39
N GLY A 193 8.55 14.68 -14.14
CA GLY A 193 8.85 16.00 -13.58
C GLY A 193 7.65 16.88 -13.28
N THR A 194 6.42 16.37 -13.41
CA THR A 194 5.20 17.16 -13.20
C THR A 194 4.40 16.75 -11.98
N PHE A 195 4.61 15.56 -11.44
CA PHE A 195 3.74 14.91 -10.45
C PHE A 195 2.28 14.77 -10.94
N HIS A 196 2.10 14.68 -12.25
CA HIS A 196 0.82 14.37 -12.86
C HIS A 196 0.67 12.85 -12.95
N TYR A 197 -0.19 12.29 -12.12
CA TYR A 197 -0.47 10.86 -12.07
C TYR A 197 -1.61 10.53 -13.03
N MET A 198 -1.25 10.17 -14.25
CA MET A 198 -2.15 10.12 -15.40
C MET A 198 -3.09 8.94 -15.43
N SER A 199 -2.65 7.78 -14.95
CA SER A 199 -3.42 6.56 -15.11
C SER A 199 -3.00 5.48 -14.12
N ILE A 200 -3.86 4.48 -13.97
CA ILE A 200 -3.60 3.26 -13.22
C ILE A 200 -3.57 2.11 -14.21
N GLN A 201 -2.48 1.36 -14.20
CA GLN A 201 -2.21 0.23 -15.08
C GLN A 201 -2.22 -1.09 -14.32
N TYR A 202 -2.53 -2.18 -15.01
CA TYR A 202 -2.60 -3.50 -14.42
C TYR A 202 -2.16 -4.59 -15.39
N MET A 203 -1.58 -5.66 -14.86
CA MET A 203 -1.34 -6.93 -15.54
C MET A 203 -1.27 -8.08 -14.54
N ARG A 204 -1.44 -9.32 -15.02
CA ARG A 204 -1.37 -10.53 -14.18
C ARG A 204 -0.47 -11.60 -14.75
N SER A 205 -0.01 -12.51 -13.88
CA SER A 205 0.79 -13.68 -14.24
C SER A 205 0.25 -14.93 -13.56
N ASP A 206 -0.02 -15.97 -14.35
CA ASP A 206 -0.50 -17.27 -13.84
C ASP A 206 0.65 -18.23 -13.53
N ASN A 207 1.89 -17.86 -13.80
CA ASN A 207 3.08 -18.70 -13.64
C ASN A 207 4.17 -18.07 -12.76
N GLY A 208 3.75 -17.32 -11.74
CA GLY A 208 4.66 -16.81 -10.72
C GLY A 208 5.52 -15.63 -11.17
N GLY A 209 5.07 -14.83 -12.15
CA GLY A 209 5.79 -13.63 -12.62
C GLY A 209 6.72 -13.89 -13.83
N VAL A 210 6.75 -15.10 -14.37
CA VAL A 210 7.61 -15.44 -15.52
C VAL A 210 7.06 -14.88 -16.83
N SER A 211 5.76 -15.00 -17.06
CA SER A 211 5.07 -14.37 -18.19
C SER A 211 3.80 -13.65 -17.72
N TRP A 212 3.39 -12.65 -18.48
CA TRP A 212 2.33 -11.74 -18.07
C TRP A 212 1.26 -11.62 -19.15
N ARG A 213 0.06 -11.27 -18.72
CA ARG A 213 -1.12 -11.09 -19.58
C ARG A 213 -2.04 -10.00 -19.03
N THR A 214 -2.91 -9.52 -19.88
CA THR A 214 -4.04 -8.65 -19.54
C THR A 214 -5.10 -9.39 -18.72
N MET A 215 -6.09 -8.68 -18.19
CA MET A 215 -7.23 -9.27 -17.48
C MET A 215 -8.01 -10.28 -18.32
N ASP A 216 -8.22 -9.98 -19.60
CA ASP A 216 -8.91 -10.86 -20.57
C ASP A 216 -8.06 -12.03 -21.08
N GLY A 217 -6.79 -12.13 -20.63
CA GLY A 217 -5.90 -13.26 -20.92
C GLY A 217 -5.00 -13.09 -22.13
N ARG A 218 -4.98 -11.93 -22.81
CA ARG A 218 -4.05 -11.64 -23.91
C ARG A 218 -2.61 -11.59 -23.39
N SER A 219 -1.70 -12.35 -24.02
CA SER A 219 -0.28 -12.38 -23.62
C SER A 219 0.42 -11.05 -23.88
N LEU A 220 1.27 -10.65 -22.95
CA LEU A 220 2.07 -9.43 -23.02
C LEU A 220 3.54 -9.75 -23.34
N LEU A 221 4.13 -8.98 -24.26
CA LEU A 221 5.58 -8.95 -24.44
C LEU A 221 6.20 -8.04 -23.40
N LEU A 222 7.16 -8.58 -22.68
CA LEU A 222 7.92 -7.81 -21.68
C LEU A 222 9.17 -7.19 -22.26
N PRO A 223 9.60 -6.04 -21.76
CA PRO A 223 8.89 -5.16 -20.80
C PRO A 223 7.74 -4.40 -21.46
N VAL A 224 6.64 -4.17 -20.71
CA VAL A 224 5.57 -3.29 -21.18
C VAL A 224 5.93 -1.82 -20.95
N ILE A 225 5.34 -0.91 -21.73
CA ILE A 225 5.42 0.53 -21.48
C ILE A 225 4.54 0.88 -20.28
N SER A 226 4.98 1.83 -19.44
CA SER A 226 4.36 2.14 -18.14
C SER A 226 3.01 2.84 -18.21
N ASP A 227 2.61 3.38 -19.34
CA ASP A 227 1.41 4.21 -19.51
C ASP A 227 0.36 3.58 -20.45
N HIS A 228 -0.68 4.35 -20.76
CA HIS A 228 -1.80 3.94 -21.63
C HIS A 228 -1.40 3.64 -23.08
N GLU A 229 -0.22 4.09 -23.54
CA GLU A 229 0.33 3.68 -24.86
C GLU A 229 0.89 2.24 -24.80
N GLY A 230 1.02 1.67 -23.62
CA GLY A 230 1.47 0.29 -23.41
C GLY A 230 0.39 -0.75 -23.68
N ALA A 231 0.76 -2.01 -23.50
CA ALA A 231 -0.12 -3.14 -23.78
C ALA A 231 -0.84 -3.69 -22.53
N SER A 232 -0.56 -3.12 -21.34
CA SER A 232 -1.25 -3.46 -20.08
C SER A 232 -2.70 -2.97 -20.06
N ASP A 233 -3.51 -3.44 -19.11
CA ASP A 233 -4.86 -2.92 -18.94
C ASP A 233 -4.82 -1.58 -18.22
N MET A 234 -5.56 -0.59 -18.75
CA MET A 234 -5.82 0.67 -18.06
C MET A 234 -7.07 0.52 -17.21
N ILE A 235 -6.94 0.78 -15.90
CA ILE A 235 -8.03 0.72 -14.92
C ILE A 235 -8.83 2.03 -14.91
N THR A 236 -8.13 3.15 -15.04
CA THR A 236 -8.72 4.48 -15.16
C THR A 236 -9.44 4.65 -16.49
N THR A 237 -10.38 5.59 -16.57
CA THR A 237 -11.09 5.92 -17.82
C THR A 237 -10.24 6.81 -18.72
N GLU A 238 -10.61 6.93 -20.00
CA GLU A 238 -9.96 7.85 -20.96
C GLU A 238 -10.05 9.31 -20.49
N GLU A 239 -11.18 9.72 -19.90
CA GLU A 239 -11.37 11.06 -19.35
C GLU A 239 -10.39 11.35 -18.21
N GLU A 240 -10.08 10.34 -17.40
CA GLU A 240 -9.18 10.46 -16.26
C GLU A 240 -7.69 10.57 -16.62
N LEU A 241 -7.33 10.45 -17.90
CA LEU A 241 -5.96 10.71 -18.37
C LEU A 241 -5.54 12.17 -18.17
N GLU A 242 -6.52 13.08 -18.15
CA GLU A 242 -6.31 14.51 -17.86
C GLU A 242 -6.39 14.84 -16.36
N TYR A 243 -6.61 13.83 -15.50
CA TYR A 243 -6.78 13.99 -14.06
C TYR A 243 -5.50 13.54 -13.32
N ASN A 244 -5.42 13.90 -12.04
CA ASN A 244 -4.51 13.25 -11.13
C ASN A 244 -5.20 12.04 -10.50
N THR A 245 -4.73 10.84 -10.82
CA THR A 245 -5.29 9.57 -10.32
C THR A 245 -4.32 8.91 -9.35
N TRP A 246 -4.86 8.21 -8.35
CA TRP A 246 -4.05 7.55 -7.34
C TRP A 246 -4.68 6.24 -6.89
N LEU A 247 -4.00 5.15 -7.15
CA LEU A 247 -4.45 3.84 -6.66
C LEU A 247 -4.25 3.77 -5.14
N SER A 248 -5.37 3.67 -4.40
CA SER A 248 -5.33 3.47 -2.95
C SER A 248 -4.99 2.03 -2.60
N ASP A 249 -5.75 1.10 -3.15
CA ASP A 249 -5.50 -0.33 -3.01
C ASP A 249 -6.29 -1.13 -4.05
N PHE A 250 -5.90 -2.38 -4.26
CA PHE A 250 -6.71 -3.38 -4.95
C PHE A 250 -6.65 -4.73 -4.22
N THR A 251 -7.65 -5.56 -4.43
CA THR A 251 -7.66 -6.91 -3.85
C THR A 251 -8.45 -7.88 -4.74
N GLU A 252 -8.19 -9.16 -4.54
CA GLU A 252 -9.04 -10.24 -5.08
C GLU A 252 -9.93 -10.78 -3.96
N ALA A 253 -11.22 -10.95 -4.25
CA ALA A 253 -12.17 -11.63 -3.38
C ALA A 253 -13.21 -12.38 -4.22
N ASP A 254 -13.44 -13.65 -3.92
CA ASP A 254 -14.47 -14.49 -4.52
C ASP A 254 -14.55 -14.39 -6.05
N GLY A 255 -13.38 -14.48 -6.72
CA GLY A 255 -13.28 -14.45 -8.17
C GLY A 255 -13.47 -13.06 -8.80
N LYS A 256 -13.42 -12.01 -8.01
CA LYS A 256 -13.48 -10.62 -8.46
C LYS A 256 -12.21 -9.86 -8.09
N LEU A 257 -11.83 -8.92 -8.96
CA LEU A 257 -10.78 -7.94 -8.69
C LEU A 257 -11.44 -6.61 -8.34
N HIS A 258 -11.08 -6.06 -7.21
CA HIS A 258 -11.60 -4.82 -6.66
C HIS A 258 -10.51 -3.76 -6.66
N PHE A 259 -10.76 -2.62 -7.30
CA PHE A 259 -9.86 -1.48 -7.31
C PHE A 259 -10.53 -0.30 -6.64
N ALA A 260 -9.85 0.34 -5.71
CA ALA A 260 -10.25 1.60 -5.12
C ALA A 260 -9.18 2.65 -5.40
N TYR A 261 -9.55 3.72 -6.05
CA TYR A 261 -8.64 4.81 -6.37
C TYR A 261 -9.34 6.16 -6.29
N ARG A 262 -8.53 7.17 -6.39
CA ARG A 262 -8.97 8.54 -6.38
C ARG A 262 -8.60 9.23 -7.67
N ALA A 263 -9.48 10.13 -8.13
CA ALA A 263 -9.24 10.99 -9.26
C ALA A 263 -9.58 12.45 -8.92
N SER A 264 -8.67 13.36 -9.25
CA SER A 264 -8.89 14.80 -9.17
C SER A 264 -8.87 15.38 -10.57
N PRO A 265 -9.89 16.15 -10.97
CA PRO A 265 -10.00 16.70 -12.34
C PRO A 265 -8.97 17.81 -12.65
N HIS A 266 -7.95 17.99 -11.83
CA HIS A 266 -6.89 18.97 -12.03
C HIS A 266 -5.55 18.30 -12.30
N PRO A 267 -4.96 18.44 -13.50
CA PRO A 267 -3.65 17.91 -13.81
C PRO A 267 -2.52 18.71 -13.15
N ASP A 268 -2.73 19.97 -12.79
CA ASP A 268 -1.73 20.78 -12.07
C ASP A 268 -1.58 20.27 -10.63
N TYR A 269 -0.40 19.74 -10.31
CA TYR A 269 -0.09 19.21 -8.98
C TYR A 269 -0.30 20.23 -7.86
N LYS A 270 -0.02 21.52 -8.07
CA LYS A 270 -0.21 22.53 -7.03
C LYS A 270 -1.67 22.76 -6.71
N VAL A 271 -2.53 22.75 -7.74
CA VAL A 271 -3.98 22.80 -7.59
C VAL A 271 -4.50 21.44 -7.13
N ALA A 272 -4.01 20.35 -7.73
CA ALA A 272 -4.38 18.99 -7.38
C ALA A 272 -4.01 18.63 -5.93
N MET A 273 -2.97 19.22 -5.34
CA MET A 273 -2.68 18.98 -3.93
C MET A 273 -3.74 19.57 -3.00
N ASP A 274 -4.38 20.66 -3.37
CA ASP A 274 -5.55 21.16 -2.65
C ASP A 274 -6.79 20.31 -2.93
N ASP A 275 -7.02 19.92 -4.16
CA ASP A 275 -8.10 19.03 -4.59
C ASP A 275 -7.77 17.55 -4.46
N PHE A 276 -6.51 17.20 -4.36
CA PHE A 276 -6.05 15.82 -4.20
C PHE A 276 -6.64 15.15 -2.96
N PHE A 277 -6.94 15.94 -1.94
CA PHE A 277 -7.71 15.50 -0.79
C PHE A 277 -9.23 15.59 -1.00
N ASN A 278 -9.70 16.23 -2.04
CA ASN A 278 -11.11 16.48 -2.35
C ASN A 278 -11.58 15.89 -3.68
N GLY A 279 -10.71 15.20 -4.45
CA GLY A 279 -11.11 14.50 -5.66
C GLY A 279 -12.17 13.43 -5.41
N TYR A 280 -12.84 12.99 -6.43
CA TYR A 280 -13.82 11.93 -6.29
C TYR A 280 -13.14 10.55 -6.17
N GLN A 281 -13.88 9.64 -5.62
CA GLN A 281 -13.44 8.28 -5.43
C GLN A 281 -14.04 7.41 -6.51
N HIS A 282 -13.24 6.46 -6.97
CA HIS A 282 -13.65 5.54 -7.98
C HIS A 282 -13.40 4.12 -7.48
N TYR A 283 -14.45 3.32 -7.47
CA TYR A 283 -14.38 1.92 -7.18
C TYR A 283 -14.82 1.15 -8.41
N ILE A 284 -13.97 0.23 -8.88
CA ILE A 284 -14.24 -0.61 -10.03
C ILE A 284 -14.04 -2.07 -9.65
N ARG A 285 -14.94 -2.92 -10.13
CA ARG A 285 -14.86 -4.35 -9.98
C ARG A 285 -14.82 -5.04 -11.34
N TYR A 286 -13.93 -6.01 -11.45
CA TYR A 286 -13.78 -6.86 -12.63
C TYR A 286 -14.02 -8.32 -12.29
N ASP A 287 -14.61 -9.07 -13.19
CA ASP A 287 -14.64 -10.53 -13.12
C ASP A 287 -13.23 -11.07 -13.44
N LYS A 288 -12.62 -11.79 -12.50
CA LYS A 288 -11.24 -12.28 -12.63
C LYS A 288 -11.07 -13.28 -13.79
N LYS A 289 -12.12 -14.04 -14.12
CA LYS A 289 -12.08 -15.07 -15.17
C LYS A 289 -12.20 -14.47 -16.57
N THR A 290 -13.08 -13.51 -16.77
CA THR A 290 -13.36 -12.91 -18.07
C THR A 290 -12.60 -11.61 -18.31
N GLY A 291 -12.10 -10.97 -17.26
CA GLY A 291 -11.47 -9.65 -17.32
C GLY A 291 -12.45 -8.49 -17.58
N GLN A 292 -13.76 -8.77 -17.56
CA GLN A 292 -14.76 -7.75 -17.85
C GLN A 292 -15.13 -6.96 -16.60
N LYS A 293 -15.24 -5.65 -16.72
CA LYS A 293 -15.81 -4.78 -15.70
C LYS A 293 -17.29 -5.15 -15.51
N ASP A 294 -17.68 -5.46 -14.29
CA ASP A 294 -19.06 -5.86 -13.96
C ASP A 294 -19.73 -4.95 -12.92
N PHE A 295 -18.99 -4.05 -12.30
CA PHE A 295 -19.53 -3.06 -11.39
C PHE A 295 -18.62 -1.85 -11.27
N GLU A 296 -19.21 -0.68 -11.09
CA GLU A 296 -18.49 0.59 -10.95
C GLU A 296 -19.27 1.58 -10.12
N ILE A 297 -18.60 2.27 -9.23
CA ILE A 297 -19.14 3.39 -8.48
C ILE A 297 -18.17 4.56 -8.59
N MET A 298 -18.67 5.70 -9.09
CA MET A 298 -17.94 6.95 -9.15
C MET A 298 -18.60 7.96 -8.24
N GLY A 299 -17.90 8.41 -7.18
CA GLY A 299 -18.42 9.45 -6.27
C GLY A 299 -18.17 10.82 -6.83
N ASP A 300 -19.15 11.69 -6.71
CA ASP A 300 -18.94 13.10 -6.97
C ASP A 300 -18.27 13.82 -5.78
N HIS A 301 -17.86 15.06 -5.98
CA HIS A 301 -17.28 15.92 -4.95
C HIS A 301 -18.19 16.14 -3.70
N GLY A 302 -19.45 15.78 -3.78
CA GLY A 302 -20.43 15.91 -2.71
C GLY A 302 -20.65 14.66 -1.88
N GLY A 303 -20.12 13.52 -2.28
CA GLY A 303 -19.94 12.28 -1.51
C GLY A 303 -21.11 11.74 -0.72
N LYS A 304 -22.37 11.87 -1.19
CA LYS A 304 -23.51 11.35 -0.43
C LYS A 304 -23.76 9.85 -0.59
N GLU A 305 -23.20 9.21 -1.61
CA GLU A 305 -23.59 7.85 -1.97
C GLU A 305 -22.44 6.82 -1.88
N ILE A 306 -21.17 7.23 -1.83
CA ILE A 306 -20.09 6.28 -1.73
C ILE A 306 -19.17 6.61 -0.59
N LYS A 307 -19.09 5.67 0.32
CA LYS A 307 -18.22 5.73 1.48
C LYS A 307 -16.86 5.06 1.24
N ILE A 308 -16.56 4.65 0.01
CA ILE A 308 -15.21 4.25 -0.38
C ILE A 308 -14.41 5.52 -0.57
N ALA A 309 -13.89 6.01 0.54
CA ALA A 309 -13.26 7.30 0.60
C ALA A 309 -11.75 7.19 0.59
N GLY A 310 -11.14 8.08 -0.17
CA GLY A 310 -9.86 8.66 0.18
C GLY A 310 -8.68 8.22 -0.63
N PHE A 311 -7.77 9.15 -0.67
CA PHE A 311 -6.43 9.09 -1.20
C PHE A 311 -5.63 7.89 -0.69
N ASP A 312 -5.89 7.49 0.55
CA ASP A 312 -5.28 6.37 1.24
C ASP A 312 -6.36 5.46 1.79
N GLY A 313 -6.13 4.19 1.67
CA GLY A 313 -7.01 3.17 2.21
C GLY A 313 -6.50 1.79 1.87
N PHE A 314 -7.07 0.79 2.48
CA PHE A 314 -6.72 -0.60 2.21
C PHE A 314 -7.92 -1.53 2.37
N PHE A 315 -7.87 -2.62 1.62
CA PHE A 315 -8.83 -3.71 1.74
C PHE A 315 -8.37 -4.75 2.76
N ALA A 316 -9.35 -5.31 3.50
CA ALA A 316 -9.17 -6.52 4.29
C ALA A 316 -10.34 -7.45 4.00
N LYS A 317 -10.13 -8.77 4.06
CA LYS A 317 -11.20 -9.73 3.83
C LYS A 317 -11.27 -10.79 4.92
N LYS A 318 -12.50 -11.21 5.22
CA LYS A 318 -12.78 -12.35 6.08
C LYS A 318 -13.99 -13.10 5.55
N ASP A 319 -13.80 -14.38 5.30
CA ASP A 319 -14.83 -15.21 4.66
C ASP A 319 -15.36 -14.55 3.38
N THR A 320 -16.67 -14.31 3.28
CA THR A 320 -17.31 -13.60 2.17
C THR A 320 -17.40 -12.07 2.36
N SER A 321 -16.91 -11.54 3.48
CA SER A 321 -16.99 -10.11 3.78
C SER A 321 -15.72 -9.38 3.34
N LEU A 322 -15.92 -8.28 2.61
CA LEU A 322 -14.88 -7.38 2.17
C LEU A 322 -14.99 -6.07 2.97
N TYR A 323 -13.91 -5.68 3.60
CA TYR A 323 -13.79 -4.46 4.38
C TYR A 323 -12.91 -3.46 3.62
N TYR A 324 -13.24 -2.18 3.70
CA TYR A 324 -12.39 -1.11 3.23
C TYR A 324 -12.21 -0.06 4.32
N ILE A 325 -10.95 0.23 4.64
CA ILE A 325 -10.57 1.17 5.69
C ILE A 325 -9.94 2.39 5.02
N SER A 326 -10.49 3.57 5.31
CA SER A 326 -10.02 4.81 4.70
C SER A 326 -10.34 6.03 5.57
N LYS A 327 -9.90 7.19 5.09
CA LYS A 327 -10.28 8.47 5.66
C LYS A 327 -11.66 8.90 5.14
N GLN A 328 -12.53 9.32 6.04
CA GLN A 328 -13.79 9.99 5.71
C GLN A 328 -13.90 11.31 6.48
N GLY A 329 -13.70 12.44 5.79
CA GLY A 329 -13.64 13.74 6.45
C GLY A 329 -12.49 13.78 7.48
N LEU A 330 -12.84 13.98 8.74
CA LEU A 330 -11.88 14.06 9.87
C LEU A 330 -11.67 12.71 10.58
N HIS A 331 -12.31 11.64 10.10
CA HIS A 331 -12.35 10.35 10.75
C HIS A 331 -11.57 9.28 9.95
N ILE A 332 -11.18 8.21 10.63
CA ILE A 332 -10.94 6.91 10.01
C ILE A 332 -12.26 6.15 10.02
N ALA A 333 -12.64 5.59 8.89
CA ALA A 333 -13.84 4.78 8.76
C ALA A 333 -13.52 3.40 8.19
N CYS A 334 -14.28 2.42 8.62
CA CYS A 334 -14.33 1.08 8.07
C CYS A 334 -15.74 0.82 7.54
N ILE A 335 -15.82 0.47 6.28
CA ILE A 335 -17.06 0.02 5.65
C ILE A 335 -16.95 -1.46 5.29
N VAL A 336 -18.08 -2.13 5.16
CA VAL A 336 -18.14 -3.56 4.86
C VAL A 336 -19.13 -3.85 3.73
N SER A 337 -18.75 -4.77 2.86
CA SER A 337 -19.62 -5.41 1.88
C SER A 337 -19.73 -6.90 2.19
N HIS A 338 -20.95 -7.42 2.19
CA HIS A 338 -21.25 -8.85 2.36
C HIS A 338 -21.70 -9.52 1.04
N ASP A 339 -21.69 -8.76 -0.05
CA ASP A 339 -22.11 -9.18 -1.39
C ASP A 339 -21.03 -8.93 -2.44
N ASN A 340 -19.78 -9.12 -2.02
CA ASN A 340 -18.61 -9.01 -2.88
C ASN A 340 -18.51 -7.64 -3.60
N GLY A 341 -18.72 -6.55 -2.85
CA GLY A 341 -18.50 -5.17 -3.30
C GLY A 341 -19.67 -4.52 -4.04
N LEU A 342 -20.86 -5.15 -4.10
CA LEU A 342 -22.03 -4.55 -4.72
C LEU A 342 -22.70 -3.49 -3.84
N ASN A 343 -22.80 -3.76 -2.56
CA ASN A 343 -23.33 -2.83 -1.58
C ASN A 343 -22.38 -2.67 -0.40
N TRP A 344 -22.26 -1.44 0.08
CA TRP A 344 -21.37 -1.08 1.19
C TRP A 344 -22.17 -0.42 2.32
N GLN A 345 -21.84 -0.76 3.55
CA GLN A 345 -22.45 -0.20 4.75
C GLN A 345 -21.39 0.17 5.79
N ASP A 346 -21.72 1.13 6.65
CA ASP A 346 -20.85 1.51 7.76
C ASP A 346 -20.67 0.33 8.72
N HIS A 347 -19.42 0.07 9.09
CA HIS A 347 -19.04 -0.91 10.11
C HIS A 347 -18.57 -0.21 11.39
N SER A 348 -17.54 0.64 11.26
CA SER A 348 -16.97 1.36 12.39
C SER A 348 -16.37 2.70 11.98
N ILE A 349 -16.33 3.62 12.94
CA ILE A 349 -15.79 4.97 12.74
C ILE A 349 -14.99 5.37 13.99
N SER A 350 -13.92 6.14 13.78
CA SER A 350 -13.19 6.76 14.89
C SER A 350 -13.89 8.04 15.36
N ASP A 351 -13.56 8.49 16.57
CA ASP A 351 -13.78 9.88 16.94
C ASP A 351 -13.00 10.82 15.99
N ASP A 352 -13.25 12.13 16.07
CA ASP A 352 -12.47 13.11 15.34
C ASP A 352 -10.98 12.93 15.59
N THR A 353 -10.25 12.51 14.55
CA THR A 353 -8.83 12.21 14.65
C THR A 353 -7.96 13.31 14.11
N ALA A 354 -8.56 14.27 13.39
CA ALA A 354 -7.83 15.25 12.62
C ALA A 354 -8.39 16.67 12.84
N LEU A 355 -7.52 17.67 12.69
CA LEU A 355 -7.92 19.09 12.70
C LEU A 355 -8.38 19.54 11.31
N SER A 356 -7.98 18.82 10.26
CA SER A 356 -8.37 19.06 8.88
C SER A 356 -8.35 17.76 8.08
N THR A 357 -8.95 17.78 6.90
CA THR A 357 -8.96 16.63 5.98
C THR A 357 -7.55 16.21 5.54
N ARG A 358 -6.55 17.09 5.64
CA ARG A 358 -5.14 16.83 5.30
C ARG A 358 -4.34 16.24 6.44
N SER A 359 -4.87 16.28 7.67
CA SER A 359 -4.17 15.79 8.86
C SER A 359 -4.01 14.26 8.88
N ILE A 360 -4.93 13.51 8.28
CA ILE A 360 -4.83 12.05 8.15
C ILE A 360 -4.12 11.72 6.84
N TYR A 361 -3.01 10.99 6.93
CA TYR A 361 -2.16 10.70 5.79
C TYR A 361 -1.60 9.27 5.82
N ALA A 362 -1.50 8.65 4.63
CA ALA A 362 -0.87 7.36 4.38
C ALA A 362 -1.43 6.22 5.26
N ILE A 363 -2.76 6.03 5.19
CA ILE A 363 -3.43 4.91 5.85
C ILE A 363 -3.08 3.63 5.12
N GLY A 364 -2.49 2.67 5.84
CA GLY A 364 -2.18 1.34 5.32
C GLY A 364 -2.35 0.28 6.40
N GLY A 365 -2.59 -0.96 5.98
CA GLY A 365 -2.89 -2.02 6.94
C GLY A 365 -2.26 -3.36 6.63
N CYS A 366 -2.50 -4.28 7.55
CA CYS A 366 -2.19 -5.69 7.38
C CYS A 366 -3.22 -6.35 6.45
N ARG A 367 -2.75 -7.11 5.48
CA ARG A 367 -3.59 -7.87 4.55
C ARG A 367 -4.36 -9.01 5.22
N LYS A 368 -3.87 -9.48 6.36
CA LYS A 368 -4.48 -10.55 7.16
C LYS A 368 -5.22 -9.97 8.36
N ILE A 369 -6.33 -10.59 8.72
CA ILE A 369 -7.09 -10.30 9.93
C ILE A 369 -6.54 -11.16 11.06
N THR A 370 -6.37 -10.59 12.25
CA THR A 370 -5.84 -11.31 13.41
C THR A 370 -6.75 -12.47 13.81
N GLY A 371 -6.19 -13.51 14.44
CA GLY A 371 -6.93 -14.69 14.85
C GLY A 371 -8.07 -14.41 15.84
N ASP A 372 -7.99 -13.29 16.58
CA ASP A 372 -9.05 -12.82 17.47
C ASP A 372 -10.00 -11.79 16.79
N GLY A 373 -9.93 -11.66 15.46
CA GLY A 373 -10.88 -10.91 14.64
C GLY A 373 -10.68 -9.40 14.67
N TYR A 374 -9.44 -8.93 14.44
CA TYR A 374 -9.16 -7.52 14.27
C TYR A 374 -8.50 -7.23 12.92
N ILE A 375 -8.94 -6.17 12.27
CA ILE A 375 -8.20 -5.47 11.22
C ILE A 375 -7.23 -4.54 11.92
N ILE A 376 -5.96 -4.53 11.51
CA ILE A 376 -4.92 -3.67 12.07
C ILE A 376 -4.23 -2.87 10.97
N GLY A 377 -3.82 -1.66 11.32
CA GLY A 377 -3.16 -0.74 10.37
C GLY A 377 -2.45 0.41 11.09
N SER A 378 -1.98 1.35 10.30
CA SER A 378 -1.35 2.58 10.79
C SER A 378 -1.58 3.76 9.85
N PHE A 379 -1.44 4.97 10.38
CA PHE A 379 -1.45 6.20 9.61
C PHE A 379 -0.60 7.28 10.29
N THR A 380 -0.28 8.33 9.54
CA THR A 380 0.34 9.54 10.08
C THR A 380 -0.72 10.59 10.37
N LYS A 381 -0.76 11.11 11.59
CA LYS A 381 -1.57 12.26 11.98
C LYS A 381 -0.68 13.49 12.01
N ARG A 382 -0.88 14.37 11.02
CA ARG A 382 -0.14 15.63 10.89
C ARG A 382 -0.78 16.72 11.73
N PRO A 383 0.00 17.63 12.35
CA PRO A 383 -0.53 18.85 12.92
C PRO A 383 -0.87 19.80 11.77
N GLN A 384 -2.14 20.15 11.62
CA GLN A 384 -2.64 21.12 10.61
C GLN A 384 -2.13 20.92 9.15
N ASP A 385 -2.60 21.75 8.23
CA ASP A 385 -2.48 21.75 6.77
C ASP A 385 -1.06 21.76 6.16
N ILE A 386 -0.08 21.21 6.85
CA ILE A 386 1.32 21.31 6.46
C ILE A 386 1.64 20.27 5.40
N MET A 387 1.81 20.74 4.17
CA MET A 387 2.57 20.07 3.11
C MET A 387 4.08 20.11 3.39
N ASP A 388 4.48 20.54 4.58
CA ASP A 388 5.86 20.62 4.97
C ASP A 388 6.42 19.19 5.17
N MET A 389 7.47 18.86 4.45
CA MET A 389 8.20 17.59 4.61
C MET A 389 8.93 17.53 5.95
N PHE A 390 8.98 18.63 6.67
CA PHE A 390 9.66 18.82 7.93
C PHE A 390 8.66 19.17 9.02
N GLY A 391 8.91 18.67 10.22
CA GLY A 391 8.05 18.91 11.36
C GLY A 391 7.71 17.64 12.13
N ILE A 392 6.97 17.83 13.22
CA ILE A 392 6.56 16.76 14.13
C ILE A 392 5.18 16.27 13.74
N SER A 393 5.00 14.96 13.69
CA SER A 393 3.71 14.31 13.47
C SER A 393 3.54 13.13 14.40
N ASN A 394 2.29 12.68 14.55
CA ASN A 394 2.01 11.48 15.31
C ASN A 394 1.91 10.28 14.37
N ALA A 395 2.56 9.17 14.73
CA ALA A 395 2.35 7.89 14.12
C ALA A 395 1.33 7.10 14.94
N VAL A 396 0.24 6.66 14.30
CA VAL A 396 -0.93 6.11 14.98
C VAL A 396 -1.21 4.71 14.47
N PHE A 397 -1.43 3.78 15.40
CA PHE A 397 -1.87 2.42 15.15
C PHE A 397 -3.40 2.35 15.15
N ILE A 398 -3.95 1.57 14.23
CA ILE A 398 -5.39 1.33 14.05
C ILE A 398 -5.71 -0.10 14.44
N ARG A 399 -6.81 -0.28 15.20
CA ARG A 399 -7.36 -1.60 15.50
C ARG A 399 -8.89 -1.55 15.41
N ILE A 400 -9.45 -2.42 14.58
CA ILE A 400 -10.89 -2.48 14.29
C ILE A 400 -11.39 -3.88 14.59
N LYS A 401 -12.34 -4.03 15.51
CA LYS A 401 -13.00 -5.30 15.79
C LYS A 401 -14.04 -5.62 14.70
N ILE A 402 -14.03 -6.86 14.15
CA ILE A 402 -14.99 -7.35 13.17
C ILE A 402 -15.71 -8.59 13.64
#